data_a5304ba571a942dea76aec9a4d8f57e7
#
_entry.id   a5304ba571a942dea76aec9a4d8f57e7
#
_cell.length_a   1.000
_cell.length_b   1.000
_cell.length_c   1.000
_cell.angle_alpha   90.00
_cell.angle_beta   90.00
_cell.angle_gamma   90.00
#
_symmetry.space_group_name_H-M   'P 1'
#
loop_
_entity.id
_entity.type
_entity.pdbx_description
1 polymer ?
#
loop_
_entity_poly.entity_id
_entity_poly.type
_entity_poly.pdbx_seq_one_letter_code
_entity_poly.pdbx_strand_id
1 'polypeptide(L)'
;MGLVLRRARCLEDSGWSAPRDVRLERGVVADAGRPSGDDAEVDLAGRFLLPALVNCHDVLDLSTLPPLGAPPHASLYEWTAAAERDLRLLAPALAVPLADRLFLGGLRNLLAGVSAVLHHHPDHRSLSQDTFPVRVQGRYAFAHSPGLTKALRRSYRTSDRRVPWVVRAVEGGDPALRAELDALAAANVLRQNTVIVHGTGLAPEDGARLAAARASLAWCPESDRRLYGTTAPVAALRAAGVAVGLGSDAPGAGARDALSNLAAARREGAFDDQALLRLATRESAAVARLPVGGFEEGAPADLLAVADPGRLLEGDRRAIALVLVRGRAVFGEAALVDAATATSRPLLVEGEPRALVEPLARRLGTILRHYPGARGASWLSGLGL
;
A
#
# COMPACT_ATOMS: atom_id res chain seq x y z
N MET A 1 -8.44 -26.99 -8.82
CA MET A 1 -8.74 -26.95 -7.40
C MET A 1 -8.99 -25.48 -7.06
N GLY A 2 -10.20 -25.16 -6.67
CA GLY A 2 -10.63 -23.83 -6.27
C GLY A 2 -10.59 -23.67 -4.75
N LEU A 3 -11.03 -22.49 -4.28
CA LEU A 3 -11.19 -22.17 -2.87
C LEU A 3 -12.59 -21.57 -2.69
N VAL A 4 -13.36 -22.08 -1.74
CA VAL A 4 -14.66 -21.51 -1.38
C VAL A 4 -14.56 -20.84 -0.01
N LEU A 5 -14.80 -19.53 0.02
CA LEU A 5 -14.94 -18.75 1.25
C LEU A 5 -16.42 -18.78 1.65
N ARG A 6 -16.73 -19.52 2.72
CA ARG A 6 -18.09 -19.70 3.20
C ARG A 6 -18.52 -18.55 4.10
N ARG A 7 -19.77 -18.16 4.00
CA ARG A 7 -20.45 -17.22 4.91
C ARG A 7 -19.76 -15.87 5.06
N ALA A 8 -19.21 -15.31 3.97
CA ALA A 8 -18.55 -14.01 3.95
C ALA A 8 -19.58 -12.87 3.87
N ARG A 9 -19.38 -11.79 4.63
CA ARG A 9 -20.08 -10.51 4.45
C ARG A 9 -19.22 -9.62 3.54
N CYS A 10 -19.64 -9.46 2.28
CA CYS A 10 -18.86 -8.75 1.28
C CYS A 10 -19.10 -7.24 1.32
N LEU A 11 -18.04 -6.44 1.14
CA LEU A 11 -18.14 -4.99 0.99
C LEU A 11 -18.65 -4.65 -0.43
N GLU A 12 -19.88 -4.19 -0.52
CA GLU A 12 -20.54 -3.74 -1.75
C GLU A 12 -20.73 -2.21 -1.72
N ASP A 13 -21.21 -1.62 -2.80
CA ASP A 13 -21.42 -0.17 -2.88
C ASP A 13 -22.48 0.31 -1.87
N SER A 14 -23.48 -0.54 -1.58
CA SER A 14 -24.53 -0.29 -0.59
C SER A 14 -24.12 -0.56 0.87
N GLY A 15 -22.92 -1.08 1.11
CA GLY A 15 -22.43 -1.49 2.42
C GLY A 15 -22.13 -2.99 2.50
N TRP A 16 -22.24 -3.57 3.69
CA TRP A 16 -21.94 -4.98 3.91
C TRP A 16 -23.14 -5.87 3.52
N SER A 17 -22.88 -6.87 2.69
CA SER A 17 -23.89 -7.84 2.29
C SER A 17 -24.35 -8.75 3.44
N ALA A 18 -25.47 -9.45 3.27
CA ALA A 18 -25.75 -10.67 4.04
C ALA A 18 -24.64 -11.70 3.81
N PRO A 19 -24.41 -12.64 4.77
CA PRO A 19 -23.42 -13.71 4.58
C PRO A 19 -23.70 -14.51 3.31
N ARG A 20 -22.69 -14.67 2.46
CA ARG A 20 -22.73 -15.46 1.23
C ARG A 20 -21.43 -16.18 0.97
N ASP A 21 -21.44 -17.14 0.09
CA ASP A 21 -20.24 -17.86 -0.34
C ASP A 21 -19.59 -17.14 -1.52
N VAL A 22 -18.24 -17.14 -1.53
CA VAL A 22 -17.43 -16.60 -2.63
C VAL A 22 -16.48 -17.70 -3.09
N ARG A 23 -16.59 -18.11 -4.34
CA ARG A 23 -15.73 -19.13 -4.94
C ARG A 23 -14.59 -18.47 -5.72
N LEU A 24 -13.41 -19.01 -5.54
CA LEU A 24 -12.18 -18.53 -6.20
C LEU A 24 -11.60 -19.67 -7.03
N GLU A 25 -11.22 -19.38 -8.26
CA GLU A 25 -10.56 -20.34 -9.14
C GLU A 25 -9.54 -19.63 -10.02
N ARG A 26 -8.34 -20.20 -10.16
CA ARG A 26 -7.25 -19.65 -11.03
C ARG A 26 -6.93 -18.16 -10.77
N GLY A 27 -7.08 -17.72 -9.54
CA GLY A 27 -6.73 -16.34 -9.14
C GLY A 27 -7.82 -15.30 -9.40
N VAL A 28 -9.04 -15.74 -9.77
CA VAL A 28 -10.21 -14.87 -9.97
C VAL A 28 -11.41 -15.39 -9.19
N VAL A 29 -12.41 -14.55 -9.02
CA VAL A 29 -13.72 -14.93 -8.50
C VAL A 29 -14.45 -15.74 -9.57
N ALA A 30 -15.02 -16.88 -9.18
CA ALA A 30 -15.76 -17.80 -10.04
C ALA A 30 -17.22 -17.94 -9.59
N ASP A 31 -18.06 -18.52 -10.45
CA ASP A 31 -19.44 -18.81 -10.13
C ASP A 31 -19.55 -19.70 -8.87
N ALA A 32 -20.16 -19.19 -7.82
CA ALA A 32 -20.37 -19.92 -6.56
C ALA A 32 -21.38 -21.06 -6.69
N GLY A 33 -22.25 -21.02 -7.70
CA GLY A 33 -23.24 -22.07 -7.98
C GLY A 33 -22.66 -23.36 -8.59
N ARG A 34 -21.33 -23.38 -8.89
CA ARG A 34 -20.66 -24.52 -9.50
C ARG A 34 -19.40 -24.94 -8.71
N PRO A 35 -19.53 -25.31 -7.42
CA PRO A 35 -18.38 -25.81 -6.67
C PRO A 35 -17.91 -27.14 -7.29
N SER A 36 -16.58 -27.32 -7.36
CA SER A 36 -15.97 -28.62 -7.64
C SER A 36 -15.86 -29.41 -6.33
N GLY A 37 -16.06 -30.72 -6.34
CA GLY A 37 -15.86 -31.56 -5.16
C GLY A 37 -14.44 -31.54 -4.58
N ASP A 38 -13.48 -31.02 -5.36
CA ASP A 38 -12.08 -30.89 -4.97
C ASP A 38 -11.70 -29.47 -4.47
N ASP A 39 -12.66 -28.56 -4.33
CA ASP A 39 -12.40 -27.21 -3.84
C ASP A 39 -12.12 -27.24 -2.34
N ALA A 40 -11.06 -26.53 -1.90
CA ALA A 40 -10.83 -26.29 -0.49
C ALA A 40 -11.91 -25.35 0.06
N GLU A 41 -12.27 -25.51 1.33
CA GLU A 41 -13.27 -24.66 1.96
C GLU A 41 -12.71 -23.95 3.20
N VAL A 42 -12.98 -22.65 3.29
CA VAL A 42 -12.64 -21.81 4.44
C VAL A 42 -13.93 -21.15 4.94
N ASP A 43 -14.33 -21.49 6.15
CA ASP A 43 -15.49 -20.88 6.77
C ASP A 43 -15.10 -19.57 7.46
N LEU A 44 -15.56 -18.46 6.91
CA LEU A 44 -15.32 -17.14 7.47
C LEU A 44 -16.25 -16.80 8.64
N ALA A 45 -17.24 -17.66 8.95
CA ALA A 45 -18.13 -17.52 10.10
C ALA A 45 -18.79 -16.12 10.22
N GLY A 46 -19.13 -15.52 9.08
CA GLY A 46 -19.74 -14.20 9.03
C GLY A 46 -18.75 -13.02 9.14
N ARG A 47 -17.43 -13.26 9.06
CA ARG A 47 -16.41 -12.20 8.96
C ARG A 47 -16.61 -11.34 7.72
N PHE A 48 -16.08 -10.15 7.77
CA PHE A 48 -16.20 -9.15 6.71
C PHE A 48 -15.11 -9.40 5.64
N LEU A 49 -15.54 -9.45 4.39
CA LEU A 49 -14.66 -9.66 3.24
C LEU A 49 -14.70 -8.45 2.32
N LEU A 50 -13.54 -7.89 2.02
CA LEU A 50 -13.38 -6.73 1.15
C LEU A 50 -12.28 -6.99 0.12
N PRO A 51 -12.21 -6.23 -0.99
CA PRO A 51 -11.01 -6.18 -1.80
C PRO A 51 -9.80 -5.91 -0.90
N ALA A 52 -8.69 -6.61 -1.10
CA ALA A 52 -7.51 -6.36 -0.30
C ALA A 52 -7.01 -4.92 -0.50
N LEU A 53 -6.36 -4.38 0.51
CA LEU A 53 -5.86 -3.01 0.47
C LEU A 53 -4.85 -2.83 -0.67
N VAL A 54 -4.82 -1.63 -1.23
CA VAL A 54 -3.87 -1.22 -2.27
C VAL A 54 -3.08 -0.02 -1.75
N ASN A 55 -1.75 -0.14 -1.78
CA ASN A 55 -0.85 0.93 -1.40
C ASN A 55 -0.38 1.68 -2.65
N CYS A 56 -0.92 2.86 -2.92
CA CYS A 56 -0.63 3.59 -4.15
C CYS A 56 0.68 4.41 -4.11
N HIS A 57 1.43 4.34 -3.02
CA HIS A 57 2.80 4.86 -2.92
C HIS A 57 3.57 4.20 -1.79
N ASP A 58 4.65 3.52 -2.14
CA ASP A 58 5.61 2.93 -1.22
C ASP A 58 7.02 2.95 -1.80
N VAL A 59 8.03 2.96 -0.93
CA VAL A 59 9.43 2.77 -1.29
C VAL A 59 9.92 1.48 -0.64
N LEU A 60 9.61 0.35 -1.29
CA LEU A 60 9.76 -1.01 -0.73
C LEU A 60 11.17 -1.32 -0.23
N ASP A 61 12.20 -0.89 -0.94
CA ASP A 61 13.60 -1.14 -0.58
C ASP A 61 14.11 -0.31 0.61
N LEU A 62 13.33 0.67 1.07
CA LEU A 62 13.61 1.46 2.26
C LEU A 62 12.88 0.98 3.51
N SER A 63 12.21 -0.18 3.44
CA SER A 63 11.39 -0.72 4.54
C SER A 63 12.18 -1.14 5.79
N THR A 64 13.50 -1.22 5.69
CA THR A 64 14.39 -1.49 6.84
C THR A 64 14.93 -0.24 7.52
N LEU A 65 14.65 0.95 6.97
CA LEU A 65 15.11 2.20 7.56
C LEU A 65 14.34 2.53 8.84
N PRO A 66 15.04 3.04 9.87
CA PRO A 66 14.37 3.69 10.99
C PRO A 66 13.81 5.05 10.56
N PRO A 67 12.92 5.67 11.35
CA PRO A 67 12.53 7.06 11.14
C PRO A 67 13.74 7.99 11.11
N LEU A 68 13.83 8.85 10.07
CA LEU A 68 14.96 9.74 9.82
C LEU A 68 14.59 11.20 10.03
N GLY A 69 15.63 12.01 10.28
CA GLY A 69 15.51 13.43 10.53
C GLY A 69 14.79 13.75 11.84
N ALA A 70 14.92 14.97 12.30
CA ALA A 70 14.22 15.51 13.46
C ALA A 70 13.12 16.47 12.97
N PRO A 71 11.88 16.00 12.76
CA PRO A 71 10.78 16.85 12.27
C PRO A 71 10.33 17.88 13.33
N PRO A 72 9.54 18.92 12.93
CA PRO A 72 9.02 19.13 11.58
C PRO A 72 10.04 19.79 10.62
N HIS A 73 9.80 19.62 9.30
CA HIS A 73 10.57 20.23 8.24
C HIS A 73 9.69 21.16 7.39
N ALA A 74 10.26 22.20 6.80
CA ALA A 74 9.53 23.10 5.92
C ALA A 74 9.24 22.46 4.55
N SER A 75 10.09 21.51 4.11
CA SER A 75 9.98 20.89 2.77
C SER A 75 10.67 19.53 2.70
N LEU A 76 10.36 18.79 1.63
CA LEU A 76 11.08 17.58 1.20
C LEU A 76 12.61 17.82 1.15
N TYR A 77 13.03 18.99 0.67
CA TYR A 77 14.46 19.34 0.51
C TYR A 77 15.17 19.43 1.85
N GLU A 78 14.52 20.04 2.83
CA GLU A 78 15.05 20.14 4.20
C GLU A 78 15.10 18.75 4.86
N TRP A 79 14.01 17.96 4.73
CA TRP A 79 13.99 16.60 5.25
C TRP A 79 15.09 15.73 4.61
N THR A 80 15.26 15.78 3.29
CA THR A 80 16.30 15.02 2.59
C THR A 80 17.68 15.37 3.12
N ALA A 81 17.98 16.67 3.27
CA ALA A 81 19.25 17.14 3.83
C ALA A 81 19.45 16.71 5.30
N ALA A 82 18.37 16.63 6.09
CA ALA A 82 18.44 16.13 7.46
C ALA A 82 18.68 14.61 7.49
N ALA A 83 17.97 13.85 6.65
CA ALA A 83 18.12 12.40 6.55
C ALA A 83 19.52 11.98 6.07
N GLU A 84 20.13 12.73 5.15
CA GLU A 84 21.52 12.50 4.70
C GLU A 84 22.53 12.63 5.83
N ARG A 85 22.28 13.50 6.81
CA ARG A 85 23.14 13.63 8.00
C ARG A 85 23.07 12.40 8.91
N ASP A 86 21.98 11.66 8.86
CA ASP A 86 21.77 10.44 9.65
C ASP A 86 22.35 9.19 8.96
N LEU A 87 23.30 9.34 8.05
CA LEU A 87 23.86 8.23 7.24
C LEU A 87 24.32 7.04 8.07
N ARG A 88 24.76 7.25 9.31
CA ARG A 88 25.17 6.16 10.22
C ARG A 88 23.99 5.23 10.57
N LEU A 89 22.75 5.74 10.56
CA LEU A 89 21.56 4.96 10.80
C LEU A 89 21.18 4.11 9.58
N LEU A 90 21.65 4.49 8.40
CA LEU A 90 21.34 3.81 7.12
C LEU A 90 22.22 2.58 6.91
N ALA A 91 23.43 2.55 7.42
CA ALA A 91 24.41 1.49 7.17
C ALA A 91 23.87 0.06 7.49
N PRO A 92 23.24 -0.21 8.65
CA PRO A 92 22.68 -1.53 8.96
C PRO A 92 21.54 -1.93 8.02
N ALA A 93 20.70 -0.99 7.62
CA ALA A 93 19.60 -1.23 6.71
C ALA A 93 20.09 -1.51 5.27
N LEU A 94 21.11 -0.78 4.84
CA LEU A 94 21.71 -0.91 3.51
C LEU A 94 22.62 -2.15 3.38
N ALA A 95 23.06 -2.74 4.50
CA ALA A 95 23.79 -4.01 4.50
C ALA A 95 22.93 -5.19 4.02
N VAL A 96 21.59 -5.09 4.12
CA VAL A 96 20.65 -6.07 3.59
C VAL A 96 20.63 -5.95 2.06
N PRO A 97 20.84 -7.03 1.29
CA PRO A 97 20.79 -7.00 -0.17
C PRO A 97 19.48 -6.42 -0.71
N LEU A 98 19.55 -5.70 -1.84
CA LEU A 98 18.39 -5.02 -2.43
C LEU A 98 17.18 -5.96 -2.61
N ALA A 99 17.39 -7.17 -3.14
CA ALA A 99 16.31 -8.14 -3.35
C ALA A 99 15.62 -8.56 -2.03
N ASP A 100 16.36 -8.58 -0.91
CA ASP A 100 15.82 -8.92 0.40
C ASP A 100 15.15 -7.71 1.06
N ARG A 101 15.68 -6.49 0.86
CA ARG A 101 14.99 -5.26 1.29
C ARG A 101 13.65 -5.09 0.58
N LEU A 102 13.60 -5.31 -0.74
CA LEU A 102 12.37 -5.31 -1.52
C LEU A 102 11.37 -6.35 -1.01
N PHE A 103 11.85 -7.58 -0.75
CA PHE A 103 11.01 -8.65 -0.17
C PHE A 103 10.44 -8.25 1.19
N LEU A 104 11.26 -7.68 2.07
CA LEU A 104 10.81 -7.19 3.38
C LEU A 104 9.75 -6.07 3.22
N GLY A 105 9.92 -5.18 2.25
CA GLY A 105 8.92 -4.16 1.92
C GLY A 105 7.61 -4.76 1.43
N GLY A 106 7.67 -5.78 0.58
CA GLY A 106 6.50 -6.54 0.16
C GLY A 106 5.80 -7.24 1.33
N LEU A 107 6.58 -7.84 2.23
CA LEU A 107 6.04 -8.50 3.42
C LEU A 107 5.41 -7.51 4.40
N ARG A 108 6.01 -6.33 4.60
CA ARG A 108 5.43 -5.23 5.39
C ARG A 108 4.01 -4.89 4.91
N ASN A 109 3.84 -4.78 3.60
CA ASN A 109 2.55 -4.53 2.98
C ASN A 109 1.57 -5.69 3.20
N LEU A 110 2.00 -6.93 2.94
CA LEU A 110 1.18 -8.12 3.13
C LEU A 110 0.64 -8.25 4.55
N LEU A 111 1.50 -8.05 5.56
CA LEU A 111 1.12 -8.12 6.98
C LEU A 111 0.21 -6.97 7.43
N ALA A 112 0.04 -5.95 6.60
CA ALA A 112 -0.92 -4.87 6.74
C ALA A 112 -2.20 -5.06 5.88
N GLY A 113 -2.43 -6.25 5.33
CA GLY A 113 -3.61 -6.55 4.50
C GLY A 113 -3.56 -6.00 3.07
N VAL A 114 -2.39 -5.53 2.63
CA VAL A 114 -2.18 -5.02 1.26
C VAL A 114 -1.85 -6.17 0.32
N SER A 115 -2.51 -6.22 -0.83
CA SER A 115 -2.24 -7.19 -1.89
C SER A 115 -1.47 -6.59 -3.08
N ALA A 116 -1.49 -5.26 -3.26
CA ALA A 116 -0.90 -4.61 -4.42
C ALA A 116 -0.28 -3.25 -4.07
N VAL A 117 0.85 -2.93 -4.70
CA VAL A 117 1.69 -1.75 -4.39
C VAL A 117 2.15 -1.04 -5.66
N LEU A 118 2.15 0.30 -5.64
CA LEU A 118 2.88 1.15 -6.57
C LEU A 118 4.22 1.55 -5.93
N HIS A 119 5.30 1.02 -6.44
CA HIS A 119 6.66 1.27 -5.97
C HIS A 119 7.25 2.55 -6.59
N HIS A 120 8.00 3.33 -5.82
CA HIS A 120 8.54 4.63 -6.26
C HIS A 120 10.09 4.66 -6.30
N HIS A 121 10.70 3.57 -6.73
CA HIS A 121 12.12 3.47 -7.01
C HIS A 121 12.34 2.65 -8.29
N PRO A 122 13.59 2.50 -8.77
CA PRO A 122 13.86 1.71 -9.97
C PRO A 122 13.31 0.29 -9.86
N ASP A 123 12.76 -0.20 -10.97
CA ASP A 123 12.27 -1.56 -11.07
C ASP A 123 13.40 -2.58 -10.83
N HIS A 124 13.02 -3.72 -10.27
CA HIS A 124 13.93 -4.83 -10.02
C HIS A 124 13.22 -6.17 -10.32
N ARG A 125 13.96 -7.09 -10.94
CA ARG A 125 13.42 -8.41 -11.37
C ARG A 125 12.71 -9.20 -10.26
N SER A 126 13.03 -8.99 -8.98
CA SER A 126 12.35 -9.69 -7.88
C SER A 126 10.90 -9.26 -7.68
N LEU A 127 10.53 -8.04 -8.10
CA LEU A 127 9.20 -7.49 -7.93
C LEU A 127 8.14 -8.19 -8.78
N SER A 128 8.56 -8.80 -9.90
CA SER A 128 7.68 -9.53 -10.82
C SER A 128 7.61 -11.06 -10.56
N GLN A 129 8.33 -11.57 -9.56
CA GLN A 129 8.31 -12.99 -9.22
C GLN A 129 6.99 -13.41 -8.57
N ASP A 130 6.48 -14.59 -8.90
CA ASP A 130 5.27 -15.15 -8.29
C ASP A 130 5.40 -15.40 -6.78
N THR A 131 6.64 -15.55 -6.30
CA THR A 131 6.97 -15.70 -4.87
C THR A 131 7.12 -14.36 -4.14
N PHE A 132 6.93 -13.22 -4.83
CA PHE A 132 6.93 -11.93 -4.16
C PHE A 132 5.65 -11.77 -3.32
N PRO A 133 5.73 -11.19 -2.10
CA PRO A 133 4.61 -11.22 -1.15
C PRO A 133 3.31 -10.58 -1.65
N VAL A 134 3.42 -9.53 -2.47
CA VAL A 134 2.29 -8.75 -3.00
C VAL A 134 2.45 -8.55 -4.50
N ARG A 135 1.39 -8.09 -5.18
CA ARG A 135 1.53 -7.58 -6.55
C ARG A 135 2.26 -6.24 -6.52
N VAL A 136 3.15 -6.01 -7.48
CA VAL A 136 3.75 -4.69 -7.69
C VAL A 136 3.37 -4.22 -9.09
N GLN A 137 3.10 -2.90 -9.24
CA GLN A 137 2.88 -2.31 -10.57
C GLN A 137 4.16 -2.49 -11.40
N GLY A 138 4.13 -3.40 -12.36
CA GLY A 138 5.31 -3.80 -13.13
C GLY A 138 5.71 -2.80 -14.21
N ARG A 139 4.87 -1.80 -14.49
CA ARG A 139 5.13 -0.77 -15.51
C ARG A 139 4.77 0.59 -14.95
N TYR A 140 5.76 1.33 -14.55
CA TYR A 140 5.63 2.69 -14.04
C TYR A 140 6.87 3.51 -14.41
N ALA A 141 6.76 4.83 -14.30
CA ALA A 141 7.90 5.72 -14.32
C ALA A 141 7.79 6.71 -13.17
N PHE A 142 8.89 7.32 -12.81
CA PHE A 142 8.90 8.24 -11.67
C PHE A 142 9.94 9.35 -11.84
N ALA A 143 9.74 10.41 -11.09
CA ALA A 143 10.73 11.43 -10.77
C ALA A 143 10.73 11.66 -9.25
N HIS A 144 11.86 11.98 -8.67
CA HIS A 144 11.90 12.28 -7.23
C HIS A 144 11.03 13.49 -6.91
N SER A 145 11.45 14.66 -7.39
CA SER A 145 10.70 15.92 -7.28
C SER A 145 11.17 16.88 -8.37
N PRO A 146 10.44 17.98 -8.62
CA PRO A 146 10.86 18.98 -9.58
C PRO A 146 12.26 19.53 -9.31
N GLY A 147 12.60 19.81 -8.05
CA GLY A 147 13.91 20.36 -7.69
C GLY A 147 15.07 19.35 -7.71
N LEU A 148 14.82 18.06 -7.49
CA LEU A 148 15.84 17.02 -7.49
C LEU A 148 15.99 16.29 -8.84
N THR A 149 15.07 16.51 -9.78
CA THR A 149 15.07 15.81 -11.07
C THR A 149 15.43 16.76 -12.20
N LYS A 150 16.69 16.73 -12.67
CA LYS A 150 17.18 17.60 -13.75
C LYS A 150 16.43 17.49 -15.08
N ALA A 151 15.74 16.40 -15.34
CA ALA A 151 15.13 16.10 -16.63
C ALA A 151 13.70 15.54 -16.49
N LEU A 152 12.79 16.26 -15.83
CA LEU A 152 11.38 15.87 -15.63
C LEU A 152 10.71 15.43 -16.94
N ARG A 153 10.87 16.22 -17.99
CA ARG A 153 10.29 15.94 -19.31
C ARG A 153 10.82 14.64 -19.92
N ARG A 154 12.09 14.31 -19.70
CA ARG A 154 12.69 13.06 -20.18
C ARG A 154 12.14 11.87 -19.41
N SER A 155 12.10 11.94 -18.09
CA SER A 155 11.51 10.90 -17.22
C SER A 155 10.06 10.61 -17.64
N TYR A 156 9.25 11.64 -17.87
CA TYR A 156 7.88 11.50 -18.33
C TYR A 156 7.77 10.90 -19.75
N ARG A 157 8.60 11.34 -20.70
CA ARG A 157 8.56 10.86 -22.11
C ARG A 157 8.95 9.41 -22.27
N THR A 158 9.75 8.86 -21.36
CA THR A 158 10.10 7.43 -21.34
C THR A 158 9.01 6.57 -20.73
N SER A 159 7.97 7.19 -20.14
CA SER A 159 6.82 6.48 -19.60
C SER A 159 5.74 6.22 -20.67
N ASP A 160 5.10 5.06 -20.58
CA ASP A 160 3.85 4.82 -21.31
C ASP A 160 2.72 5.60 -20.61
N ARG A 161 1.92 6.36 -21.39
CA ARG A 161 0.78 7.13 -20.84
C ARG A 161 -0.29 6.26 -20.16
N ARG A 162 -0.25 4.96 -20.36
CA ARG A 162 -1.15 3.99 -19.75
C ARG A 162 -0.71 3.55 -18.35
N VAL A 163 0.52 3.88 -17.94
CA VAL A 163 1.07 3.54 -16.64
C VAL A 163 1.26 4.79 -15.79
N PRO A 164 1.31 4.67 -14.45
CA PRO A 164 1.56 5.80 -13.57
C PRO A 164 2.94 6.42 -13.84
N TRP A 165 2.99 7.75 -13.83
CA TRP A 165 4.22 8.51 -13.65
C TRP A 165 4.14 9.22 -12.30
N VAL A 166 4.99 8.84 -11.37
CA VAL A 166 4.93 9.23 -9.97
C VAL A 166 5.94 10.33 -9.68
N VAL A 167 5.53 11.36 -8.95
CA VAL A 167 6.41 12.46 -8.58
C VAL A 167 6.04 13.00 -7.20
N ARG A 168 7.02 13.17 -6.33
CA ARG A 168 6.86 13.94 -5.09
C ARG A 168 6.86 15.42 -5.46
N ALA A 169 5.81 16.13 -5.14
CA ALA A 169 5.69 17.55 -5.48
C ALA A 169 4.81 18.30 -4.50
N VAL A 170 5.12 19.57 -4.31
CA VAL A 170 4.44 20.46 -3.36
C VAL A 170 4.45 19.84 -1.97
N GLU A 171 5.59 19.29 -1.59
CA GLU A 171 5.76 18.49 -0.38
C GLU A 171 6.46 19.29 0.73
N GLY A 172 5.67 19.79 1.67
CA GLY A 172 6.06 20.64 2.79
C GLY A 172 5.02 21.72 3.07
N GLY A 173 5.29 22.53 4.09
CA GLY A 173 4.45 23.66 4.48
C GLY A 173 4.92 25.00 3.89
N ASP A 174 6.05 25.04 3.17
CA ASP A 174 6.57 26.26 2.55
C ASP A 174 5.69 26.66 1.33
N PRO A 175 5.07 27.87 1.35
CA PRO A 175 4.26 28.34 0.22
C PRO A 175 5.00 28.40 -1.12
N ALA A 176 6.33 28.56 -1.13
CA ALA A 176 7.14 28.59 -2.32
C ALA A 176 7.10 27.27 -3.11
N LEU A 177 6.80 26.15 -2.44
CA LEU A 177 6.68 24.84 -3.09
C LEU A 177 5.53 24.76 -4.11
N ARG A 178 4.54 25.64 -4.05
CA ARG A 178 3.46 25.68 -5.06
C ARG A 178 3.98 25.98 -6.48
N ALA A 179 5.13 26.64 -6.60
CA ALA A 179 5.82 26.84 -7.88
C ALA A 179 6.18 25.50 -8.56
N GLU A 180 6.29 24.39 -7.82
CA GLU A 180 6.54 23.08 -8.41
C GLU A 180 5.36 22.60 -9.28
N LEU A 181 4.11 22.97 -8.94
CA LEU A 181 2.97 22.68 -9.78
C LEU A 181 3.05 23.42 -11.13
N ASP A 182 3.57 24.66 -11.10
CA ASP A 182 3.85 25.44 -12.32
C ASP A 182 4.98 24.80 -13.14
N ALA A 183 6.03 24.35 -12.49
CA ALA A 183 7.13 23.64 -13.14
C ALA A 183 6.67 22.34 -13.81
N LEU A 184 5.79 21.54 -13.18
CA LEU A 184 5.20 20.34 -13.78
C LEU A 184 4.36 20.67 -15.01
N ALA A 185 3.57 21.75 -14.98
CA ALA A 185 2.76 22.17 -16.10
C ALA A 185 3.62 22.73 -17.24
N ALA A 186 4.61 23.58 -16.95
CA ALA A 186 5.54 24.13 -17.93
C ALA A 186 6.38 23.03 -18.61
N ALA A 187 6.76 21.99 -17.86
CA ALA A 187 7.41 20.80 -18.40
C ALA A 187 6.45 19.91 -19.22
N ASN A 188 5.13 20.21 -19.23
CA ASN A 188 4.09 19.45 -19.91
C ASN A 188 3.99 18.00 -19.40
N VAL A 189 4.20 17.81 -18.09
CA VAL A 189 4.14 16.50 -17.41
C VAL A 189 2.98 16.40 -16.42
N LEU A 190 2.26 17.47 -16.13
CA LEU A 190 1.02 17.43 -15.37
C LEU A 190 -0.12 16.93 -16.26
N ARG A 191 -0.38 15.61 -16.20
CA ARG A 191 -1.27 14.90 -17.15
C ARG A 191 -2.00 13.73 -16.49
N GLN A 192 -2.89 13.07 -17.24
CA GLN A 192 -3.78 11.99 -16.79
C GLN A 192 -3.09 10.76 -16.13
N ASN A 193 -1.80 10.57 -16.30
CA ASN A 193 -1.04 9.49 -15.65
C ASN A 193 -0.07 10.01 -14.59
N THR A 194 -0.12 11.29 -14.29
CA THR A 194 0.68 11.89 -13.22
C THR A 194 0.04 11.58 -11.88
N VAL A 195 0.81 10.98 -11.00
CA VAL A 195 0.47 10.76 -9.59
C VAL A 195 1.37 11.65 -8.75
N ILE A 196 0.80 12.71 -8.19
CA ILE A 196 1.49 13.55 -7.21
C ILE A 196 1.48 12.82 -5.88
N VAL A 197 2.62 12.73 -5.22
CA VAL A 197 2.73 12.13 -3.88
C VAL A 197 2.82 13.24 -2.85
N HIS A 198 2.19 13.02 -1.71
CA HIS A 198 2.06 13.93 -0.58
C HIS A 198 1.21 15.18 -0.90
N GLY A 199 1.72 16.14 -1.65
CA GLY A 199 0.99 17.36 -2.02
C GLY A 199 0.55 18.19 -0.80
N THR A 200 1.32 18.17 0.28
CA THR A 200 0.97 18.79 1.57
C THR A 200 0.85 20.31 1.51
N GLY A 201 1.56 20.95 0.58
CA GLY A 201 1.50 22.39 0.32
C GLY A 201 0.50 22.79 -0.77
N LEU A 202 -0.29 21.84 -1.31
CA LEU A 202 -1.38 22.16 -2.23
C LEU A 202 -2.45 22.98 -1.49
N ALA A 203 -3.07 23.91 -2.22
CA ALA A 203 -4.22 24.63 -1.73
C ALA A 203 -5.53 24.11 -2.37
N PRO A 204 -6.71 24.35 -1.76
CA PRO A 204 -7.98 23.92 -2.31
C PRO A 204 -8.20 24.32 -3.77
N GLU A 205 -7.78 25.53 -4.16
CA GLU A 205 -7.91 26.06 -5.52
C GLU A 205 -7.06 25.30 -6.57
N ASP A 206 -6.01 24.61 -6.16
CA ASP A 206 -5.19 23.78 -7.07
C ASP A 206 -5.98 22.56 -7.60
N GLY A 207 -7.07 22.20 -6.90
CA GLY A 207 -7.93 21.07 -7.29
C GLY A 207 -8.48 21.17 -8.69
N ALA A 208 -8.95 22.34 -9.11
CA ALA A 208 -9.47 22.54 -10.47
C ALA A 208 -8.41 22.27 -11.54
N ARG A 209 -7.16 22.66 -11.29
CA ARG A 209 -6.02 22.46 -12.22
C ARG A 209 -5.65 20.98 -12.31
N LEU A 210 -5.59 20.30 -11.16
CA LEU A 210 -5.28 18.87 -11.10
C LEU A 210 -6.38 18.05 -11.78
N ALA A 211 -7.64 18.36 -11.55
CA ALA A 211 -8.79 17.71 -12.16
C ALA A 211 -8.81 17.90 -13.69
N ALA A 212 -8.56 19.13 -14.19
CA ALA A 212 -8.46 19.42 -15.61
C ALA A 212 -7.33 18.62 -16.30
N ALA A 213 -6.21 18.42 -15.60
CA ALA A 213 -5.10 17.58 -16.04
C ALA A 213 -5.39 16.07 -15.90
N ARG A 214 -6.44 15.68 -15.18
CA ARG A 214 -6.74 14.32 -14.72
C ARG A 214 -5.59 13.71 -13.93
N ALA A 215 -4.79 14.54 -13.25
CA ALA A 215 -3.75 14.10 -12.34
C ALA A 215 -4.37 13.54 -11.07
N SER A 216 -3.65 12.64 -10.43
CA SER A 216 -4.10 11.97 -9.19
C SER A 216 -3.18 12.32 -8.03
N LEU A 217 -3.66 12.10 -6.81
CA LEU A 217 -2.92 12.27 -5.58
C LEU A 217 -2.74 10.92 -4.87
N ALA A 218 -1.51 10.58 -4.49
CA ALA A 218 -1.19 9.55 -3.50
C ALA A 218 -1.01 10.23 -2.14
N TRP A 219 -2.02 10.09 -1.28
CA TRP A 219 -2.07 10.74 0.03
C TRP A 219 -1.41 9.88 1.11
N CYS A 220 -0.47 10.47 1.86
CA CYS A 220 0.33 9.78 2.87
C CYS A 220 0.22 10.46 4.25
N PRO A 221 -0.97 10.54 4.87
CA PRO A 221 -1.24 11.40 6.03
C PRO A 221 -0.33 11.14 7.23
N GLU A 222 0.10 9.89 7.50
CA GLU A 222 0.96 9.60 8.64
C GLU A 222 2.35 10.22 8.47
N SER A 223 2.99 10.01 7.33
CA SER A 223 4.29 10.61 7.03
C SER A 223 4.20 12.12 6.87
N ASP A 224 3.14 12.63 6.24
CA ASP A 224 2.88 14.05 6.07
C ASP A 224 2.84 14.77 7.42
N ARG A 225 2.01 14.29 8.34
CA ARG A 225 1.86 14.85 9.69
C ARG A 225 3.15 14.78 10.47
N ARG A 226 3.85 13.66 10.39
CA ARG A 226 5.13 13.53 11.07
C ARG A 226 6.17 14.49 10.51
N LEU A 227 6.34 14.55 9.18
CA LEU A 227 7.44 15.29 8.57
C LEU A 227 7.19 16.80 8.52
N TYR A 228 5.92 17.22 8.30
CA TYR A 228 5.59 18.60 7.97
C TYR A 228 4.56 19.22 8.91
N GLY A 229 3.97 18.44 9.83
CA GLY A 229 2.90 18.92 10.72
C GLY A 229 1.56 19.19 10.02
N THR A 230 1.50 18.99 8.70
CA THR A 230 0.32 19.24 7.86
C THR A 230 0.10 18.07 6.90
N THR A 231 -1.03 18.05 6.19
CA THR A 231 -1.29 17.09 5.12
C THR A 231 -2.08 17.76 3.99
N ALA A 232 -2.21 17.10 2.83
CA ALA A 232 -2.93 17.65 1.69
C ALA A 232 -4.41 17.93 1.99
N PRO A 233 -5.03 18.97 1.40
CA PRO A 233 -6.43 19.31 1.58
C PRO A 233 -7.36 18.37 0.79
N VAL A 234 -7.30 17.07 1.10
CA VAL A 234 -7.89 15.97 0.29
C VAL A 234 -9.39 16.10 0.09
N ALA A 235 -10.14 16.63 1.08
CA ALA A 235 -11.59 16.85 0.94
C ALA A 235 -11.90 17.85 -0.19
N ALA A 236 -11.17 18.97 -0.23
CA ALA A 236 -11.34 19.98 -1.27
C ALA A 236 -10.86 19.51 -2.64
N LEU A 237 -9.71 18.83 -2.69
CA LEU A 237 -9.19 18.26 -3.94
C LEU A 237 -10.16 17.24 -4.54
N ARG A 238 -10.72 16.38 -3.71
CA ARG A 238 -11.70 15.38 -4.15
C ARG A 238 -13.01 16.03 -4.60
N ALA A 239 -13.49 17.05 -3.89
CA ALA A 239 -14.66 17.83 -4.30
C ALA A 239 -14.46 18.51 -5.68
N ALA A 240 -13.23 18.89 -6.02
CA ALA A 240 -12.86 19.39 -7.35
C ALA A 240 -12.70 18.29 -8.42
N GLY A 241 -12.87 17.00 -8.07
CA GLY A 241 -12.77 15.86 -9.00
C GLY A 241 -11.39 15.24 -9.13
N VAL A 242 -10.45 15.55 -8.22
CA VAL A 242 -9.12 14.88 -8.20
C VAL A 242 -9.27 13.46 -7.65
N ALA A 243 -8.76 12.48 -8.39
CA ALA A 243 -8.66 11.12 -7.90
C ALA A 243 -7.60 11.04 -6.79
N VAL A 244 -7.98 10.48 -5.63
CA VAL A 244 -7.10 10.33 -4.45
C VAL A 244 -6.99 8.84 -4.11
N GLY A 245 -5.79 8.40 -3.75
CA GLY A 245 -5.54 7.08 -3.18
C GLY A 245 -4.64 7.17 -1.96
N LEU A 246 -4.57 6.11 -1.15
CA LEU A 246 -3.70 6.03 0.03
C LEU A 246 -2.35 5.42 -0.31
N GLY A 247 -1.27 6.11 0.09
CA GLY A 247 0.10 5.62 0.05
C GLY A 247 0.74 5.65 1.43
N SER A 248 1.60 4.70 1.77
CA SER A 248 2.21 4.66 3.12
C SER A 248 3.57 5.32 3.21
N ASP A 249 4.22 5.57 2.08
CA ASP A 249 5.64 5.95 2.04
C ASP A 249 6.55 4.92 2.78
N ALA A 250 7.80 5.24 3.03
CA ALA A 250 8.74 4.37 3.73
C ALA A 250 8.75 4.63 5.25
N PRO A 251 9.14 3.63 6.08
CA PRO A 251 9.33 3.84 7.52
C PRO A 251 10.31 4.96 7.89
N GLY A 252 11.28 5.25 7.01
CA GLY A 252 12.17 6.40 7.15
C GLY A 252 11.44 7.73 7.26
N ALA A 253 10.28 7.87 6.60
CA ALA A 253 9.38 9.01 6.73
C ALA A 253 8.47 8.93 7.98
N GLY A 254 8.45 7.78 8.67
CA GLY A 254 7.76 7.59 9.95
C GLY A 254 6.49 6.74 9.90
N ALA A 255 5.95 6.45 8.72
CA ALA A 255 4.82 5.54 8.61
C ALA A 255 5.24 4.09 8.89
N ARG A 256 4.60 3.43 9.85
CA ARG A 256 4.90 2.02 10.13
C ARG A 256 4.55 1.14 8.93
N ASP A 257 3.34 1.28 8.42
CA ASP A 257 2.77 0.50 7.31
C ASP A 257 1.49 1.15 6.75
N ALA A 258 0.85 0.46 5.82
CA ALA A 258 -0.40 0.94 5.21
C ALA A 258 -1.57 1.02 6.21
N LEU A 259 -1.61 0.17 7.25
CA LEU A 259 -2.66 0.25 8.27
C LEU A 259 -2.50 1.46 9.18
N SER A 260 -1.29 1.76 9.64
CA SER A 260 -1.04 2.95 10.45
C SER A 260 -1.37 4.23 9.65
N ASN A 261 -1.09 4.22 8.35
CA ASN A 261 -1.47 5.30 7.45
C ASN A 261 -3.00 5.40 7.26
N LEU A 262 -3.71 4.27 7.15
CA LEU A 262 -5.18 4.24 7.10
C LEU A 262 -5.80 4.82 8.39
N ALA A 263 -5.25 4.47 9.54
CA ALA A 263 -5.67 5.06 10.83
C ALA A 263 -5.37 6.57 10.90
N ALA A 264 -4.26 7.02 10.33
CA ALA A 264 -3.98 8.45 10.20
C ALA A 264 -5.01 9.15 9.31
N ALA A 265 -5.34 8.55 8.15
CA ALA A 265 -6.39 9.05 7.26
C ALA A 265 -7.76 9.17 7.97
N ARG A 266 -8.11 8.20 8.81
CA ARG A 266 -9.35 8.24 9.61
C ARG A 266 -9.35 9.43 10.60
N ARG A 267 -8.21 9.67 11.27
CA ARG A 267 -8.05 10.79 12.22
C ARG A 267 -8.17 12.17 11.57
N GLU A 268 -7.86 12.30 10.27
CA GLU A 268 -8.07 13.55 9.54
C GLU A 268 -9.56 13.92 9.38
N GLY A 269 -10.48 12.97 9.55
CA GLY A 269 -11.92 13.22 9.57
C GLY A 269 -12.54 13.66 8.24
N ALA A 270 -11.80 13.52 7.14
CA ALA A 270 -12.26 13.94 5.81
C ALA A 270 -13.26 12.96 5.16
N PHE A 271 -13.36 11.74 5.67
CA PHE A 271 -14.14 10.65 5.10
C PHE A 271 -14.81 9.82 6.19
N ASP A 272 -15.99 9.29 5.89
CA ASP A 272 -16.59 8.22 6.71
C ASP A 272 -15.85 6.88 6.52
N ASP A 273 -16.12 5.91 7.39
CA ASP A 273 -15.45 4.62 7.41
C ASP A 273 -15.62 3.85 6.09
N GLN A 274 -16.78 3.92 5.44
CA GLN A 274 -17.03 3.25 4.17
C GLN A 274 -16.24 3.91 3.02
N ALA A 275 -16.18 5.24 3.00
CA ALA A 275 -15.38 5.99 2.04
C ALA A 275 -13.88 5.70 2.22
N LEU A 276 -13.40 5.57 3.47
CA LEU A 276 -12.01 5.18 3.76
C LEU A 276 -11.69 3.78 3.26
N LEU A 277 -12.57 2.79 3.42
CA LEU A 277 -12.38 1.46 2.87
C LEU A 277 -12.34 1.47 1.34
N ARG A 278 -13.20 2.27 0.67
CA ARG A 278 -13.12 2.44 -0.79
C ARG A 278 -11.82 3.14 -1.21
N LEU A 279 -11.41 4.17 -0.47
CA LEU A 279 -10.16 4.89 -0.71
C LEU A 279 -8.95 3.95 -0.62
N ALA A 280 -8.90 3.10 0.41
CA ALA A 280 -7.80 2.17 0.64
C ALA A 280 -7.78 0.96 -0.32
N THR A 281 -8.82 0.76 -1.11
CA THR A 281 -8.99 -0.39 -2.02
C THR A 281 -9.11 0.08 -3.47
N ARG A 282 -10.34 0.25 -3.97
CA ARG A 282 -10.67 0.53 -5.37
C ARG A 282 -10.08 1.86 -5.87
N GLU A 283 -10.14 2.91 -5.06
CA GLU A 283 -9.66 4.23 -5.47
C GLU A 283 -8.13 4.27 -5.52
N SER A 284 -7.44 3.68 -4.53
CA SER A 284 -5.99 3.49 -4.56
C SER A 284 -5.54 2.64 -5.75
N ALA A 285 -6.29 1.59 -6.09
CA ALA A 285 -6.01 0.77 -7.27
C ALA A 285 -6.14 1.57 -8.57
N ALA A 286 -7.15 2.43 -8.67
CA ALA A 286 -7.34 3.31 -9.82
C ALA A 286 -6.17 4.29 -9.98
N VAL A 287 -5.72 4.92 -8.89
CA VAL A 287 -4.55 5.81 -8.88
C VAL A 287 -3.28 5.05 -9.29
N ALA A 288 -3.05 3.88 -8.71
CA ALA A 288 -1.88 3.05 -9.00
C ALA A 288 -1.98 2.29 -10.35
N ARG A 289 -3.17 2.32 -11.00
CA ARG A 289 -3.48 1.52 -12.20
C ARG A 289 -3.18 0.04 -12.03
N LEU A 290 -3.54 -0.47 -10.88
CA LEU A 290 -3.42 -1.86 -10.49
C LEU A 290 -4.77 -2.56 -10.60
N PRO A 291 -4.80 -3.87 -10.90
CA PRO A 291 -6.01 -4.66 -10.71
C PRO A 291 -6.38 -4.65 -9.22
N VAL A 292 -7.66 -4.53 -8.93
CA VAL A 292 -8.20 -4.59 -7.57
C VAL A 292 -9.08 -5.83 -7.44
N GLY A 293 -9.12 -6.42 -6.27
CA GLY A 293 -10.04 -7.48 -5.94
C GLY A 293 -11.50 -7.02 -6.05
N GLY A 294 -12.40 -7.96 -6.32
CA GLY A 294 -13.84 -7.71 -6.43
C GLY A 294 -14.62 -8.97 -6.11
N PHE A 295 -15.92 -8.92 -6.33
CA PHE A 295 -16.82 -10.04 -6.05
C PHE A 295 -17.60 -10.47 -7.29
N GLU A 296 -17.41 -9.78 -8.41
CA GLU A 296 -17.97 -10.12 -9.71
C GLU A 296 -17.19 -11.28 -10.31
N GLU A 297 -17.85 -12.13 -11.08
CA GLU A 297 -17.19 -13.21 -11.80
C GLU A 297 -16.08 -12.67 -12.71
N GLY A 298 -14.90 -13.28 -12.64
CA GLY A 298 -13.70 -12.85 -13.35
C GLY A 298 -12.90 -11.76 -12.65
N ALA A 299 -13.39 -11.15 -11.56
CA ALA A 299 -12.62 -10.18 -10.78
C ALA A 299 -11.39 -10.84 -10.16
N PRO A 300 -10.25 -10.10 -10.03
CA PRO A 300 -9.08 -10.60 -9.33
C PRO A 300 -9.43 -11.03 -7.89
N ALA A 301 -8.97 -12.21 -7.49
CA ALA A 301 -9.18 -12.75 -6.15
C ALA A 301 -8.10 -12.27 -5.17
N ASP A 302 -7.86 -10.96 -5.13
CA ASP A 302 -7.03 -10.29 -4.14
C ASP A 302 -7.97 -9.73 -3.06
N LEU A 303 -8.16 -10.49 -1.98
CA LEU A 303 -9.21 -10.26 -1.00
C LEU A 303 -8.63 -10.21 0.43
N LEU A 304 -9.31 -9.47 1.30
CA LEU A 304 -9.00 -9.34 2.72
C LEU A 304 -10.23 -9.71 3.55
N ALA A 305 -10.12 -10.74 4.37
CA ALA A 305 -11.10 -11.00 5.40
C ALA A 305 -10.67 -10.36 6.72
N VAL A 306 -11.60 -9.68 7.39
CA VAL A 306 -11.36 -9.03 8.67
C VAL A 306 -12.40 -9.44 9.70
N ALA A 307 -11.98 -9.54 10.95
CA ALA A 307 -12.88 -9.83 12.06
C ALA A 307 -13.76 -8.62 12.40
N ASP A 308 -13.17 -7.41 12.31
CA ASP A 308 -13.82 -6.15 12.64
C ASP A 308 -13.25 -5.01 11.76
N PRO A 309 -14.07 -4.43 10.86
CA PRO A 309 -13.65 -3.31 10.01
C PRO A 309 -13.27 -2.05 10.81
N GLY A 310 -13.91 -1.79 11.96
CA GLY A 310 -13.58 -0.64 12.80
C GLY A 310 -12.15 -0.73 13.35
N ARG A 311 -11.75 -1.91 13.85
CA ARG A 311 -10.38 -2.17 14.30
C ARG A 311 -9.36 -2.11 13.16
N LEU A 312 -9.73 -2.55 11.95
CA LEU A 312 -8.86 -2.38 10.77
C LEU A 312 -8.59 -0.89 10.52
N LEU A 313 -9.63 -0.06 10.58
CA LEU A 313 -9.53 1.40 10.39
C LEU A 313 -8.78 2.11 11.54
N GLU A 314 -8.64 1.48 12.69
CA GLU A 314 -7.78 1.92 13.80
C GLU A 314 -6.31 1.51 13.64
N GLY A 315 -5.97 0.79 12.57
CA GLY A 315 -4.61 0.34 12.29
C GLY A 315 -4.19 -0.92 13.05
N ASP A 316 -5.17 -1.66 13.61
CA ASP A 316 -4.92 -2.87 14.36
C ASP A 316 -4.75 -4.09 13.43
N ARG A 317 -3.53 -4.61 13.33
CA ARG A 317 -3.21 -5.80 12.52
C ARG A 317 -3.96 -7.06 12.99
N ARG A 318 -4.40 -7.11 14.26
CA ARG A 318 -5.16 -8.25 14.82
C ARG A 318 -6.54 -8.37 14.19
N ALA A 319 -7.06 -7.31 13.57
CA ALA A 319 -8.31 -7.35 12.81
C ALA A 319 -8.22 -8.21 11.54
N ILE A 320 -7.00 -8.45 11.01
CA ILE A 320 -6.79 -9.23 9.79
C ILE A 320 -7.01 -10.69 10.09
N ALA A 321 -8.06 -11.28 9.48
CA ALA A 321 -8.38 -12.70 9.59
C ALA A 321 -7.72 -13.52 8.48
N LEU A 322 -7.75 -13.05 7.21
CA LEU A 322 -7.16 -13.76 6.07
C LEU A 322 -6.81 -12.79 4.94
N VAL A 323 -5.60 -12.89 4.42
CA VAL A 323 -5.17 -12.17 3.21
C VAL A 323 -5.01 -13.15 2.06
N LEU A 324 -5.70 -12.86 0.96
CA LEU A 324 -5.58 -13.60 -0.29
C LEU A 324 -4.90 -12.73 -1.34
N VAL A 325 -3.86 -13.29 -1.97
CA VAL A 325 -3.16 -12.67 -3.09
C VAL A 325 -3.20 -13.64 -4.27
N ARG A 326 -3.68 -13.19 -5.42
CA ARG A 326 -3.87 -14.04 -6.61
C ARG A 326 -4.72 -15.30 -6.32
N GLY A 327 -5.76 -15.16 -5.49
CA GLY A 327 -6.65 -16.26 -5.10
C GLY A 327 -6.03 -17.28 -4.14
N ARG A 328 -4.85 -17.02 -3.58
CA ARG A 328 -4.18 -17.91 -2.63
C ARG A 328 -4.18 -17.27 -1.25
N ALA A 329 -4.59 -18.01 -0.24
CA ALA A 329 -4.41 -17.62 1.14
C ALA A 329 -2.92 -17.59 1.49
N VAL A 330 -2.43 -16.44 1.94
CA VAL A 330 -0.98 -16.23 2.16
C VAL A 330 -0.63 -15.83 3.58
N PHE A 331 -1.55 -15.21 4.31
CA PHE A 331 -1.35 -14.75 5.69
C PHE A 331 -2.69 -14.62 6.41
N GLY A 332 -2.74 -14.89 7.71
CA GLY A 332 -3.95 -14.69 8.52
C GLY A 332 -4.00 -15.53 9.79
N GLU A 333 -5.21 -15.73 10.31
CA GLU A 333 -5.48 -16.67 11.42
C GLU A 333 -5.05 -18.09 11.00
N ALA A 334 -4.32 -18.78 11.87
CA ALA A 334 -3.74 -20.08 11.53
C ALA A 334 -4.77 -21.06 10.99
N ALA A 335 -5.93 -21.17 11.66
CA ALA A 335 -7.00 -22.10 11.23
C ALA A 335 -7.53 -21.81 9.81
N LEU A 336 -7.62 -20.52 9.43
CA LEU A 336 -8.12 -20.13 8.10
C LEU A 336 -7.06 -20.36 7.02
N VAL A 337 -5.78 -20.07 7.32
CA VAL A 337 -4.68 -20.30 6.39
C VAL A 337 -4.50 -21.79 6.17
N ASP A 338 -4.48 -22.60 7.22
CA ASP A 338 -4.27 -24.05 7.14
C ASP A 338 -5.41 -24.78 6.43
N ALA A 339 -6.65 -24.28 6.55
CA ALA A 339 -7.78 -24.81 5.79
C ALA A 339 -7.67 -24.52 4.27
N ALA A 340 -6.98 -23.44 3.90
CA ALA A 340 -6.85 -23.01 2.50
C ALA A 340 -5.56 -23.50 1.82
N THR A 341 -4.52 -23.90 2.55
CA THR A 341 -3.19 -24.23 2.00
C THR A 341 -2.53 -25.37 2.75
N ALA A 342 -1.75 -26.18 2.02
CA ALA A 342 -1.12 -27.38 2.58
C ALA A 342 0.08 -27.06 3.51
N THR A 343 0.70 -25.88 3.40
CA THR A 343 1.93 -25.55 4.15
C THR A 343 1.97 -24.10 4.59
N SER A 344 1.93 -23.91 5.90
CA SER A 344 2.14 -22.61 6.55
C SER A 344 3.13 -22.75 7.72
N ARG A 345 3.57 -21.63 8.27
CA ARG A 345 4.36 -21.58 9.50
C ARG A 345 3.72 -20.61 10.48
N PRO A 346 3.75 -20.96 11.78
CA PRO A 346 3.23 -20.06 12.80
C PRO A 346 4.07 -18.78 12.89
N LEU A 347 3.38 -17.71 13.21
CA LEU A 347 3.92 -16.37 13.41
C LEU A 347 3.07 -15.68 14.48
N LEU A 348 3.70 -14.99 15.43
CA LEU A 348 2.97 -14.10 16.33
C LEU A 348 2.92 -12.70 15.74
N VAL A 349 1.74 -12.09 15.70
CA VAL A 349 1.53 -10.70 15.28
C VAL A 349 0.83 -9.97 16.42
N GLU A 350 1.53 -9.04 17.04
CA GLU A 350 1.03 -8.27 18.19
C GLU A 350 0.47 -9.19 19.31
N GLY A 351 1.16 -10.32 19.54
CA GLY A 351 0.79 -11.33 20.53
C GLY A 351 -0.24 -12.36 20.08
N GLU A 352 -0.86 -12.19 18.91
CA GLU A 352 -1.88 -13.10 18.39
C GLU A 352 -1.29 -14.16 17.46
N PRO A 353 -1.70 -15.44 17.59
CA PRO A 353 -1.28 -16.50 16.68
C PRO A 353 -1.76 -16.24 15.24
N ARG A 354 -0.84 -16.27 14.32
CA ARG A 354 -1.07 -16.15 12.87
C ARG A 354 -0.28 -17.22 12.13
N ALA A 355 -0.57 -17.38 10.86
CA ALA A 355 0.19 -18.22 9.96
C ALA A 355 0.58 -17.45 8.70
N LEU A 356 1.78 -17.74 8.22
CA LEU A 356 2.32 -17.22 6.96
C LEU A 356 2.70 -18.43 6.09
N VAL A 357 2.36 -18.42 4.80
CA VAL A 357 2.72 -19.52 3.90
C VAL A 357 4.22 -19.77 3.90
N GLU A 358 4.60 -21.05 3.85
CA GLU A 358 5.97 -21.50 4.12
C GLU A 358 7.04 -20.82 3.27
N PRO A 359 6.89 -20.60 1.96
CA PRO A 359 7.93 -19.95 1.17
C PRO A 359 8.28 -18.53 1.68
N LEU A 360 7.27 -17.76 2.09
CA LEU A 360 7.48 -16.41 2.64
C LEU A 360 8.09 -16.46 4.04
N ALA A 361 7.58 -17.33 4.90
CA ALA A 361 8.09 -17.50 6.26
C ALA A 361 9.56 -17.98 6.27
N ARG A 362 9.91 -18.93 5.41
CA ARG A 362 11.28 -19.45 5.27
C ARG A 362 12.24 -18.34 4.84
N ARG A 363 11.86 -17.56 3.82
CA ARG A 363 12.69 -16.46 3.33
C ARG A 363 12.88 -15.39 4.41
N LEU A 364 11.80 -14.98 5.09
CA LEU A 364 11.87 -14.05 6.22
C LEU A 364 12.85 -14.55 7.29
N GLY A 365 12.69 -15.80 7.76
CA GLY A 365 13.59 -16.39 8.75
C GLY A 365 15.05 -16.44 8.30
N THR A 366 15.30 -16.68 7.01
CA THR A 366 16.64 -16.67 6.43
C THR A 366 17.24 -15.26 6.46
N ILE A 367 16.51 -14.25 6.02
CA ILE A 367 16.98 -12.85 6.03
C ILE A 367 17.31 -12.40 7.45
N LEU A 368 16.42 -12.66 8.43
CA LEU A 368 16.60 -12.21 9.81
C LEU A 368 17.74 -12.94 10.56
N ARG A 369 18.12 -14.14 10.12
CA ARG A 369 19.32 -14.82 10.61
C ARG A 369 20.62 -14.23 10.07
N HIS A 370 20.64 -13.90 8.76
CA HIS A 370 21.85 -13.36 8.11
C HIS A 370 22.04 -11.86 8.38
N TYR A 371 20.95 -11.13 8.57
CA TYR A 371 20.95 -9.69 8.78
C TYR A 371 20.16 -9.31 10.05
N PRO A 372 20.72 -9.57 11.26
CA PRO A 372 20.01 -9.31 12.51
C PRO A 372 19.57 -7.83 12.66
N GLY A 373 20.34 -6.90 12.08
CA GLY A 373 20.01 -5.47 12.06
C GLY A 373 18.66 -5.15 11.38
N ALA A 374 18.17 -5.99 10.49
CA ALA A 374 16.86 -5.84 9.90
C ALA A 374 15.71 -5.95 10.92
N ARG A 375 15.94 -6.65 12.07
CA ARG A 375 14.96 -6.76 13.17
C ARG A 375 14.60 -5.42 13.82
N GLY A 376 15.45 -4.40 13.65
CA GLY A 376 15.19 -3.04 14.13
C GLY A 376 14.16 -2.25 13.33
N ALA A 377 13.66 -2.79 12.21
CA ALA A 377 12.60 -2.13 11.46
C ALA A 377 11.30 -2.04 12.28
N SER A 378 10.73 -0.84 12.38
CA SER A 378 9.59 -0.54 13.26
C SER A 378 8.36 -1.42 13.01
N TRP A 379 8.12 -1.82 11.76
CA TRP A 379 6.99 -2.67 11.39
C TRP A 379 7.16 -4.15 11.79
N LEU A 380 8.40 -4.58 12.11
CA LEU A 380 8.69 -5.90 12.69
C LEU A 380 8.44 -5.95 14.19
N SER A 381 8.30 -4.80 14.85
CA SER A 381 7.91 -4.73 16.25
C SER A 381 6.57 -5.43 16.45
N GLY A 382 6.49 -6.30 17.46
CA GLY A 382 5.30 -7.12 17.73
C GLY A 382 5.21 -8.41 16.88
N LEU A 383 6.18 -8.71 16.01
CA LEU A 383 6.27 -10.01 15.34
C LEU A 383 7.13 -10.98 16.18
N GLY A 384 6.54 -12.10 16.59
CA GLY A 384 7.23 -13.26 17.18
C GLY A 384 7.53 -14.28 16.07
N LEU A 385 8.82 -14.55 15.84
CA LEU A 385 9.32 -15.50 14.84
C LEU A 385 9.97 -16.69 15.50
#